data_3f9fa444b273607d9694786bb25ba892
#
_entry.id   3f9fa444b273607d9694786bb25ba892
#
_cell.length_a   1.000
_cell.length_b   1.000
_cell.length_c   1.000
_cell.angle_alpha   90.00
_cell.angle_beta   90.00
_cell.angle_gamma   90.00
#
_symmetry.space_group_name_H-M   'P 1'
#
loop_
_entity.id
_entity.type
_entity.pdbx_description
1 polymer ?
#
loop_
_entity_poly.entity_id
_entity_poly.type
_entity_poly.pdbx_seq_one_letter_code
_entity_poly.pdbx_strand_id
1 'polypeptide(L)'
;MKLRLKILLLAAVPLLVALAAIAVAVYVQGLQLAQREKEVVESAWLGSKESELRHYVSLAYSAIAPLQDASDGDAARERALALLAQMEFGHDGYFFVYDLQGKNLMHPRQPELVGQDLWSLHDTRGQPVIQNLLAAARRGGSQGQAVHYLWEKPSTHQTVEKLGYVVVLERWGWMLFVSEEQPQSFLG
;
A
#
# COMPACT_ATOMS: atom_id res chain seq x y z
N MET A 1 -8.15 45.25 51.94
CA MET A 1 -7.13 44.20 51.66
C MET A 1 -5.79 44.71 52.16
N LYS A 2 -5.11 43.97 53.07
CA LYS A 2 -3.85 44.43 53.71
C LYS A 2 -2.74 44.54 52.64
N LEU A 3 -1.93 45.60 52.70
CA LEU A 3 -0.84 45.91 51.74
C LEU A 3 0.04 44.69 51.40
N ARG A 4 0.33 43.86 52.41
CA ARG A 4 1.11 42.61 52.29
C ARG A 4 0.47 41.63 51.29
N LEU A 5 -0.86 41.49 51.27
CA LEU A 5 -1.57 40.59 50.36
C LEU A 5 -1.50 41.08 48.90
N LYS A 6 -1.56 42.41 48.67
CA LYS A 6 -1.40 43.00 47.33
C LYS A 6 -0.02 42.78 46.76
N ILE A 7 1.03 42.92 47.57
CA ILE A 7 2.41 42.68 47.14
C ILE A 7 2.62 41.19 46.82
N LEU A 8 2.07 40.31 47.65
CA LEU A 8 2.21 38.84 47.43
C LEU A 8 1.47 38.40 46.18
N LEU A 9 0.28 38.91 45.91
CA LEU A 9 -0.45 38.65 44.68
C LEU A 9 0.24 39.22 43.45
N LEU A 10 0.82 40.43 43.53
CA LEU A 10 1.55 41.04 42.43
C LEU A 10 2.78 40.24 41.99
N ALA A 11 3.44 39.53 42.92
CA ALA A 11 4.57 38.68 42.64
C ALA A 11 4.16 37.23 42.23
N ALA A 12 3.15 36.66 42.88
CA ALA A 12 2.75 35.26 42.69
C ALA A 12 1.97 35.06 41.35
N VAL A 13 1.10 36.00 40.98
CA VAL A 13 0.26 35.86 39.79
C VAL A 13 1.10 35.78 38.50
N PRO A 14 2.06 36.67 38.24
CA PRO A 14 2.91 36.55 37.05
C PRO A 14 3.72 35.26 37.02
N LEU A 15 4.22 34.80 38.17
CA LEU A 15 4.95 33.54 38.27
C LEU A 15 4.08 32.35 37.91
N LEU A 16 2.85 32.31 38.43
CA LEU A 16 1.90 31.23 38.11
C LEU A 16 1.49 31.23 36.61
N VAL A 17 1.30 32.43 36.05
CA VAL A 17 1.03 32.58 34.61
C VAL A 17 2.21 32.10 33.76
N ALA A 18 3.42 32.45 34.15
CA ALA A 18 4.63 31.98 33.44
C ALA A 18 4.76 30.45 33.52
N LEU A 19 4.56 29.86 34.71
CA LEU A 19 4.60 28.40 34.87
C LEU A 19 3.51 27.71 34.07
N ALA A 20 2.29 28.26 34.05
CA ALA A 20 1.20 27.72 33.22
C ALA A 20 1.52 27.81 31.73
N ALA A 21 2.08 28.93 31.28
CA ALA A 21 2.51 29.09 29.86
C ALA A 21 3.59 28.09 29.48
N ILE A 22 4.59 27.87 30.35
CA ILE A 22 5.63 26.87 30.12
C ILE A 22 5.03 25.45 30.05
N ALA A 23 4.14 25.12 31.00
CA ALA A 23 3.49 23.81 31.02
C ALA A 23 2.68 23.55 29.74
N VAL A 24 1.92 24.54 29.27
CA VAL A 24 1.18 24.45 27.99
C VAL A 24 2.14 24.31 26.82
N ALA A 25 3.23 25.08 26.77
CA ALA A 25 4.22 24.98 25.70
C ALA A 25 4.87 23.60 25.63
N VAL A 26 5.28 23.04 26.77
CA VAL A 26 5.87 21.68 26.86
C VAL A 26 4.85 20.62 26.43
N TYR A 27 3.58 20.75 26.88
CA TYR A 27 2.52 19.82 26.49
C TYR A 27 2.26 19.83 24.97
N VAL A 28 2.14 21.03 24.38
CA VAL A 28 1.94 21.17 22.92
C VAL A 28 3.15 20.63 22.13
N GLN A 29 4.38 20.92 22.58
CA GLN A 29 5.57 20.36 21.95
C GLN A 29 5.63 18.84 22.05
N GLY A 30 5.23 18.26 23.17
CA GLY A 30 5.16 16.81 23.33
C GLY A 30 4.18 16.15 22.37
N LEU A 31 2.98 16.74 22.20
CA LEU A 31 2.01 16.26 21.22
C LEU A 31 2.52 16.35 19.77
N GLN A 32 3.17 17.47 19.42
CA GLN A 32 3.73 17.64 18.08
C GLN A 32 4.88 16.66 17.79
N LEU A 33 5.71 16.39 18.80
CA LEU A 33 6.80 15.42 18.66
C LEU A 33 6.25 14.01 18.41
N ALA A 34 5.28 13.58 19.21
CA ALA A 34 4.64 12.27 19.06
C ALA A 34 3.97 12.08 17.70
N GLN A 35 3.34 13.13 17.16
CA GLN A 35 2.76 13.09 15.81
C GLN A 35 3.83 12.96 14.74
N ARG A 36 4.92 13.73 14.82
CA ARG A 36 6.04 13.63 13.87
C ARG A 36 6.72 12.27 13.89
N GLU A 37 6.91 11.70 15.07
CA GLU A 37 7.46 10.35 15.21
C GLU A 37 6.58 9.30 14.53
N LYS A 38 5.24 9.38 14.70
CA LYS A 38 4.29 8.50 14.02
C LYS A 38 4.41 8.63 12.50
N GLU A 39 4.41 9.84 11.95
CA GLU A 39 4.53 10.10 10.51
C GLU A 39 5.85 9.58 9.93
N VAL A 40 6.97 9.76 10.65
CA VAL A 40 8.29 9.27 10.21
C VAL A 40 8.33 7.75 10.19
N VAL A 41 7.82 7.09 11.22
CA VAL A 41 7.77 5.62 11.28
C VAL A 41 6.87 5.06 10.18
N GLU A 42 5.69 5.64 9.97
CA GLU A 42 4.75 5.23 8.95
C GLU A 42 5.35 5.39 7.54
N SER A 43 5.94 6.55 7.23
CA SER A 43 6.57 6.78 5.92
C SER A 43 7.77 5.88 5.67
N ALA A 44 8.59 5.61 6.68
CA ALA A 44 9.70 4.68 6.59
C ALA A 44 9.23 3.24 6.35
N TRP A 45 8.16 2.82 7.05
CA TRP A 45 7.55 1.50 6.86
C TRP A 45 6.99 1.35 5.46
N LEU A 46 6.19 2.33 4.97
CA LEU A 46 5.64 2.33 3.62
C LEU A 46 6.75 2.25 2.57
N GLY A 47 7.77 3.09 2.65
CA GLY A 47 8.90 3.07 1.72
C GLY A 47 9.66 1.73 1.71
N SER A 48 9.82 1.10 2.89
CA SER A 48 10.40 -0.24 3.00
C SER A 48 9.54 -1.29 2.31
N LYS A 49 8.21 -1.26 2.53
CA LYS A 49 7.27 -2.20 1.93
C LYS A 49 7.13 -2.02 0.42
N GLU A 50 7.08 -0.80 -0.06
CA GLU A 50 7.11 -0.53 -1.51
C GLU A 50 8.38 -1.09 -2.17
N SER A 51 9.54 -0.91 -1.54
CA SER A 51 10.80 -1.47 -2.02
C SER A 51 10.79 -3.01 -2.03
N GLU A 52 10.26 -3.63 -0.98
CA GLU A 52 10.10 -5.07 -0.86
C GLU A 52 9.21 -5.63 -1.98
N LEU A 53 8.01 -5.07 -2.16
CA LEU A 53 7.07 -5.49 -3.22
C LEU A 53 7.66 -5.30 -4.63
N ARG A 54 8.40 -4.20 -4.84
CA ARG A 54 9.14 -3.98 -6.09
C ARG A 54 10.15 -5.09 -6.35
N HIS A 55 10.90 -5.52 -5.34
CA HIS A 55 11.86 -6.61 -5.49
C HIS A 55 11.18 -7.93 -5.83
N TYR A 56 10.03 -8.25 -5.21
CA TYR A 56 9.27 -9.46 -5.55
C TYR A 56 8.78 -9.43 -6.99
N VAL A 57 8.22 -8.31 -7.46
CA VAL A 57 7.81 -8.17 -8.88
C VAL A 57 9.00 -8.32 -9.81
N SER A 58 10.15 -7.73 -9.48
CA SER A 58 11.38 -7.85 -10.28
C SER A 58 11.86 -9.30 -10.37
N LEU A 59 11.82 -10.04 -9.27
CA LEU A 59 12.17 -11.47 -9.26
C LEU A 59 11.20 -12.29 -10.12
N ALA A 60 9.90 -12.07 -9.97
CA ALA A 60 8.87 -12.73 -10.77
C ALA A 60 9.04 -12.42 -12.28
N TYR A 61 9.26 -11.14 -12.61
CA TYR A 61 9.56 -10.73 -13.97
C TYR A 61 10.78 -11.46 -14.54
N SER A 62 11.88 -11.52 -13.78
CA SER A 62 13.10 -12.21 -14.18
C SER A 62 12.90 -13.72 -14.40
N ALA A 63 12.04 -14.33 -13.59
CA ALA A 63 11.72 -15.76 -13.74
C ALA A 63 10.94 -16.07 -15.03
N ILE A 64 10.07 -15.17 -15.49
CA ILE A 64 9.27 -15.36 -16.71
C ILE A 64 9.89 -14.72 -17.95
N ALA A 65 10.90 -13.86 -17.81
CA ALA A 65 11.53 -13.16 -18.94
C ALA A 65 11.99 -14.09 -20.07
N PRO A 66 12.64 -15.26 -19.81
CA PRO A 66 13.03 -16.20 -20.86
C PRO A 66 11.85 -16.76 -21.65
N LEU A 67 10.66 -16.85 -21.04
CA LEU A 67 9.45 -17.33 -21.69
C LEU A 67 8.87 -16.32 -22.67
N GLN A 68 9.18 -15.03 -22.49
CA GLN A 68 8.71 -13.98 -23.41
C GLN A 68 9.39 -14.05 -24.77
N ASP A 69 10.57 -14.66 -24.85
CA ASP A 69 11.34 -14.84 -26.09
C ASP A 69 11.12 -16.22 -26.73
N ALA A 70 10.32 -17.08 -26.11
CA ALA A 70 10.04 -18.41 -26.63
C ALA A 70 9.19 -18.36 -27.91
N SER A 71 9.48 -19.26 -28.85
CA SER A 71 8.82 -19.33 -30.16
C SER A 71 7.40 -19.90 -30.11
N ASP A 72 7.02 -20.56 -29.00
CA ASP A 72 5.74 -21.20 -28.75
C ASP A 72 4.78 -20.33 -27.94
N GLY A 73 4.59 -19.10 -28.34
CA GLY A 73 3.92 -17.98 -27.67
C GLY A 73 2.80 -18.30 -26.67
N ASP A 74 1.79 -19.09 -27.07
CA ASP A 74 0.66 -19.41 -26.18
C ASP A 74 1.05 -20.41 -25.08
N ALA A 75 1.81 -21.45 -25.42
CA ALA A 75 2.33 -22.39 -24.44
C ALA A 75 3.32 -21.72 -23.46
N ALA A 76 4.11 -20.76 -23.93
CA ALA A 76 4.97 -19.95 -23.08
C ALA A 76 4.17 -19.09 -22.08
N ARG A 77 3.05 -18.48 -22.51
CA ARG A 77 2.15 -17.73 -21.64
C ARG A 77 1.53 -18.61 -20.56
N GLU A 78 1.04 -19.81 -20.94
CA GLU A 78 0.49 -20.76 -19.98
C GLU A 78 1.53 -21.17 -18.92
N ARG A 79 2.77 -21.47 -19.35
CA ARG A 79 3.87 -21.80 -18.43
C ARG A 79 4.21 -20.64 -17.50
N ALA A 80 4.18 -19.41 -18.00
CA ALA A 80 4.43 -18.23 -17.19
C ALA A 80 3.34 -18.03 -16.11
N LEU A 81 2.06 -18.17 -16.47
CA LEU A 81 0.97 -18.11 -15.50
C LEU A 81 1.08 -19.22 -14.47
N ALA A 82 1.38 -20.46 -14.89
CA ALA A 82 1.57 -21.59 -13.99
C ALA A 82 2.75 -21.39 -13.02
N LEU A 83 3.85 -20.79 -13.50
CA LEU A 83 5.01 -20.47 -12.66
C LEU A 83 4.66 -19.38 -11.66
N LEU A 84 4.07 -18.28 -12.09
CA LEU A 84 3.66 -17.18 -11.23
C LEU A 84 2.63 -17.61 -10.17
N ALA A 85 1.72 -18.53 -10.51
CA ALA A 85 0.73 -19.06 -9.58
C ALA A 85 1.34 -19.88 -8.43
N GLN A 86 2.55 -20.43 -8.62
CA GLN A 86 3.28 -21.19 -7.60
C GLN A 86 4.25 -20.34 -6.78
N MET A 87 4.50 -19.10 -7.22
CA MET A 87 5.39 -18.20 -6.50
C MET A 87 4.65 -17.56 -5.35
N GLU A 88 5.18 -17.74 -4.15
CA GLU A 88 4.70 -17.12 -2.92
C GLU A 88 5.84 -16.35 -2.26
N PHE A 89 5.50 -15.36 -1.45
CA PHE A 89 6.47 -14.59 -0.67
C PHE A 89 5.89 -14.19 0.69
N GLY A 90 6.78 -13.98 1.67
CA GLY A 90 6.34 -13.65 3.03
C GLY A 90 5.42 -14.73 3.61
N HIS A 91 4.42 -14.29 4.39
CA HIS A 91 3.47 -15.21 5.02
C HIS A 91 2.26 -15.53 4.11
N ASP A 92 1.71 -14.52 3.43
CA ASP A 92 0.48 -14.62 2.63
C ASP A 92 0.59 -13.92 1.26
N GLY A 93 1.80 -13.56 0.84
CA GLY A 93 2.03 -12.84 -0.42
C GLY A 93 1.94 -13.77 -1.62
N TYR A 94 1.31 -13.28 -2.69
CA TYR A 94 1.15 -13.99 -3.95
C TYR A 94 1.09 -13.02 -5.14
N PHE A 95 1.28 -13.58 -6.33
CA PHE A 95 1.17 -12.84 -7.59
C PHE A 95 -0.19 -13.06 -8.21
N PHE A 96 -0.66 -12.08 -8.97
CA PHE A 96 -1.84 -12.20 -9.81
C PHE A 96 -1.67 -11.39 -11.09
N VAL A 97 -2.37 -11.81 -12.14
CA VAL A 97 -2.18 -11.27 -13.50
C VAL A 97 -3.52 -10.91 -14.11
N TYR A 98 -3.57 -9.70 -14.70
CA TYR A 98 -4.66 -9.25 -15.56
C TYR A 98 -4.13 -8.92 -16.95
N ASP A 99 -4.98 -8.98 -17.96
CA ASP A 99 -4.69 -8.31 -19.21
C ASP A 99 -4.93 -6.78 -19.11
N LEU A 100 -4.57 -6.06 -20.17
CA LEU A 100 -4.74 -4.59 -20.20
C LEU A 100 -6.20 -4.16 -20.41
N GLN A 101 -7.12 -5.08 -20.58
CA GLN A 101 -8.57 -4.88 -20.69
C GLN A 101 -9.30 -5.15 -19.36
N GLY A 102 -8.61 -5.67 -18.36
CA GLY A 102 -9.16 -5.94 -17.02
C GLY A 102 -9.64 -7.35 -16.80
N LYS A 103 -9.40 -8.26 -17.74
CA LYS A 103 -9.69 -9.68 -17.56
C LYS A 103 -8.64 -10.31 -16.64
N ASN A 104 -9.08 -11.02 -15.61
CA ASN A 104 -8.19 -11.78 -14.76
C ASN A 104 -7.65 -13.02 -15.51
N LEU A 105 -6.34 -13.15 -15.59
CA LEU A 105 -5.67 -14.27 -16.24
C LEU A 105 -5.16 -15.31 -15.25
N MET A 106 -4.83 -14.89 -14.02
CA MET A 106 -4.36 -15.77 -12.96
C MET A 106 -4.55 -15.11 -11.59
N HIS A 107 -5.12 -15.86 -10.64
CA HIS A 107 -5.27 -15.46 -9.25
C HIS A 107 -5.24 -16.71 -8.35
N PRO A 108 -4.14 -16.99 -7.62
CA PRO A 108 -3.99 -18.27 -6.91
C PRO A 108 -4.90 -18.42 -5.70
N ARG A 109 -5.37 -17.32 -5.09
CA ARG A 109 -6.25 -17.33 -3.91
C ARG A 109 -7.73 -17.21 -4.26
N GLN A 110 -8.05 -16.76 -5.46
CA GLN A 110 -9.42 -16.56 -5.96
C GLN A 110 -9.54 -17.10 -7.41
N PRO A 111 -9.44 -18.42 -7.60
CA PRO A 111 -9.48 -19.03 -8.94
C PRO A 111 -10.81 -18.77 -9.66
N GLU A 112 -11.87 -18.49 -8.93
CA GLU A 112 -13.19 -18.10 -9.46
C GLU A 112 -13.15 -16.79 -10.26
N LEU A 113 -12.16 -15.93 -10.04
CA LEU A 113 -11.99 -14.70 -10.81
C LEU A 113 -11.36 -14.92 -12.18
N VAL A 114 -10.67 -16.06 -12.37
CA VAL A 114 -9.94 -16.32 -13.61
C VAL A 114 -10.88 -16.37 -14.80
N GLY A 115 -10.58 -15.56 -15.80
CA GLY A 115 -11.42 -15.41 -17.00
C GLY A 115 -12.51 -14.34 -16.89
N GLN A 116 -12.78 -13.80 -15.71
CA GLN A 116 -13.76 -12.72 -15.52
C GLN A 116 -13.18 -11.37 -15.96
N ASP A 117 -14.04 -10.55 -16.55
CA ASP A 117 -13.79 -9.14 -16.83
C ASP A 117 -14.15 -8.33 -15.58
N LEU A 118 -13.13 -7.75 -14.94
CA LEU A 118 -13.26 -6.95 -13.73
C LEU A 118 -13.04 -5.44 -14.00
N TRP A 119 -13.10 -5.03 -15.26
CA TRP A 119 -12.88 -3.62 -15.64
C TRP A 119 -13.78 -2.64 -14.91
N SER A 120 -15.03 -3.02 -14.70
CA SER A 120 -16.04 -2.21 -14.01
C SER A 120 -16.09 -2.42 -12.49
N LEU A 121 -15.13 -3.18 -11.92
CA LEU A 121 -15.10 -3.41 -10.46
C LEU A 121 -14.77 -2.12 -9.72
N HIS A 122 -15.61 -1.76 -8.77
CA HIS A 122 -15.42 -0.63 -7.88
C HIS A 122 -15.21 -1.11 -6.44
N ASP A 123 -14.40 -0.39 -5.70
CA ASP A 123 -14.25 -0.62 -4.26
C ASP A 123 -15.41 -0.03 -3.45
N THR A 124 -15.40 -0.17 -2.14
CA THR A 124 -16.44 0.34 -1.23
C THR A 124 -16.51 1.87 -1.18
N ARG A 125 -15.51 2.58 -1.71
CA ARG A 125 -15.48 4.04 -1.88
C ARG A 125 -15.91 4.46 -3.29
N GLY A 126 -16.33 3.52 -4.14
CA GLY A 126 -16.74 3.78 -5.52
C GLY A 126 -15.57 4.05 -6.48
N GLN A 127 -14.34 3.70 -6.11
CA GLN A 127 -13.17 3.87 -6.97
C GLN A 127 -13.01 2.67 -7.92
N PRO A 128 -12.74 2.89 -9.23
CA PRO A 128 -12.55 1.81 -10.19
C PRO A 128 -11.19 1.14 -9.96
N VAL A 129 -11.20 -0.05 -9.36
CA VAL A 129 -9.97 -0.73 -8.88
C VAL A 129 -9.03 -1.05 -10.04
N ILE A 130 -9.49 -1.85 -11.01
CA ILE A 130 -8.61 -2.33 -12.10
C ILE A 130 -8.12 -1.18 -12.99
N GLN A 131 -8.97 -0.20 -13.25
CA GLN A 131 -8.57 0.99 -14.03
C GLN A 131 -7.49 1.80 -13.33
N ASN A 132 -7.59 1.99 -12.01
CA ASN A 132 -6.58 2.68 -11.22
C ASN A 132 -5.27 1.91 -11.19
N LEU A 133 -5.33 0.57 -11.08
CA LEU A 133 -4.16 -0.30 -11.16
C LEU A 133 -3.47 -0.19 -12.52
N LEU A 134 -4.22 -0.24 -13.62
CA LEU A 134 -3.67 -0.06 -14.97
C LEU A 134 -3.05 1.33 -15.16
N ALA A 135 -3.72 2.37 -14.67
CA ALA A 135 -3.18 3.73 -14.73
C ALA A 135 -1.85 3.85 -13.94
N ALA A 136 -1.74 3.21 -12.78
CA ALA A 136 -0.50 3.14 -12.00
C ALA A 136 0.58 2.37 -12.77
N ALA A 137 0.25 1.19 -13.31
CA ALA A 137 1.17 0.38 -14.09
C ALA A 137 1.76 1.16 -15.28
N ARG A 138 0.92 1.88 -16.01
CA ARG A 138 1.35 2.71 -17.15
C ARG A 138 2.23 3.89 -16.72
N ARG A 139 1.94 4.53 -15.58
CA ARG A 139 2.80 5.61 -15.06
C ARG A 139 4.18 5.09 -14.65
N GLY A 140 4.23 3.91 -14.04
CA GLY A 140 5.48 3.27 -13.62
C GLY A 140 6.30 2.68 -14.77
N GLY A 141 5.69 2.40 -15.91
CA GLY A 141 6.34 1.76 -17.06
C GLY A 141 7.03 0.45 -16.66
N SER A 142 8.23 0.23 -17.17
CA SER A 142 9.04 -0.96 -16.86
C SER A 142 9.55 -1.02 -15.41
N GLN A 143 9.55 0.10 -14.71
CA GLN A 143 9.93 0.14 -13.28
C GLN A 143 8.77 -0.27 -12.37
N GLY A 144 7.53 -0.20 -12.86
CA GLY A 144 6.32 -0.40 -12.08
C GLY A 144 6.03 0.74 -11.10
N GLN A 145 4.95 0.62 -10.34
CA GLN A 145 4.52 1.61 -9.36
C GLN A 145 3.79 0.97 -8.20
N ALA A 146 4.02 1.51 -7.00
CA ALA A 146 3.21 1.22 -5.82
C ALA A 146 1.80 1.80 -5.97
N VAL A 147 0.80 1.12 -5.42
CA VAL A 147 -0.59 1.51 -5.46
C VAL A 147 -1.32 1.08 -4.19
N HIS A 148 -2.16 1.99 -3.68
CA HIS A 148 -3.05 1.71 -2.55
C HIS A 148 -4.47 1.50 -3.09
N TYR A 149 -5.14 0.44 -2.61
CA TYR A 149 -6.51 0.15 -3.00
C TYR A 149 -7.23 -0.64 -1.91
N LEU A 150 -8.56 -0.61 -1.94
CA LEU A 150 -9.39 -1.41 -1.06
C LEU A 150 -9.76 -2.72 -1.73
N TRP A 151 -9.71 -3.80 -0.94
CA TRP A 151 -10.09 -5.12 -1.40
C TRP A 151 -10.88 -5.87 -0.34
N GLU A 152 -11.90 -6.60 -0.74
CA GLU A 152 -12.63 -7.49 0.16
C GLU A 152 -11.85 -8.80 0.35
N LYS A 153 -11.58 -9.13 1.61
CA LYS A 153 -10.98 -10.41 1.98
C LYS A 153 -11.97 -11.55 1.75
N PRO A 154 -11.63 -12.57 0.94
CA PRO A 154 -12.53 -13.70 0.72
C PRO A 154 -12.87 -14.46 2.02
N SER A 155 -11.91 -14.54 2.95
CA SER A 155 -12.05 -15.30 4.20
C SER A 155 -12.96 -14.67 5.24
N THR A 156 -13.07 -13.32 5.26
CA THR A 156 -13.77 -12.58 6.33
C THR A 156 -14.84 -11.62 5.80
N HIS A 157 -14.91 -11.41 4.48
CA HIS A 157 -15.74 -10.38 3.82
C HIS A 157 -15.51 -8.96 4.34
N GLN A 158 -14.34 -8.72 4.96
CA GLN A 158 -13.96 -7.39 5.41
C GLN A 158 -13.19 -6.66 4.32
N THR A 159 -13.52 -5.40 4.12
CA THR A 159 -12.74 -4.52 3.26
C THR A 159 -11.47 -4.11 3.99
N VAL A 160 -10.33 -4.37 3.39
CA VAL A 160 -9.00 -4.02 3.92
C VAL A 160 -8.26 -3.14 2.92
N GLU A 161 -7.44 -2.25 3.44
CA GLU A 161 -6.52 -1.49 2.60
C GLU A 161 -5.30 -2.35 2.27
N LYS A 162 -4.95 -2.35 0.98
CA LYS A 162 -3.79 -3.08 0.46
C LYS A 162 -2.79 -2.11 -0.15
N LEU A 163 -1.53 -2.36 0.14
CA LEU A 163 -0.41 -1.83 -0.61
C LEU A 163 -0.04 -2.87 -1.67
N GLY A 164 -0.05 -2.46 -2.92
CA GLY A 164 0.35 -3.29 -4.04
C GLY A 164 1.49 -2.67 -4.85
N TYR A 165 2.09 -3.48 -5.68
CA TYR A 165 3.05 -3.04 -6.68
C TYR A 165 2.68 -3.67 -8.02
N VAL A 166 2.67 -2.86 -9.08
CA VAL A 166 2.21 -3.27 -10.41
C VAL A 166 3.25 -2.94 -11.47
N VAL A 167 3.42 -3.83 -12.43
CA VAL A 167 4.24 -3.63 -13.63
C VAL A 167 3.50 -4.09 -14.87
N VAL A 168 3.73 -3.41 -16.00
CA VAL A 168 3.23 -3.85 -17.30
C VAL A 168 4.26 -4.79 -17.95
N LEU A 169 3.80 -5.93 -18.45
CA LEU A 169 4.53 -6.86 -19.29
C LEU A 169 4.13 -6.58 -20.75
N GLU A 170 4.76 -5.58 -21.36
CA GLU A 170 4.37 -5.02 -22.66
C GLU A 170 4.22 -6.06 -23.77
N ARG A 171 5.15 -7.03 -23.85
CA ARG A 171 5.14 -8.06 -24.91
C ARG A 171 3.90 -8.95 -24.92
N TRP A 172 3.31 -9.17 -23.73
CA TRP A 172 2.13 -10.01 -23.58
C TRP A 172 0.85 -9.21 -23.35
N GLY A 173 0.97 -7.89 -23.12
CA GLY A 173 -0.16 -7.05 -22.76
C GLY A 173 -0.74 -7.44 -21.40
N TRP A 174 0.10 -7.74 -20.42
CA TRP A 174 -0.31 -8.15 -19.09
C TRP A 174 0.08 -7.12 -18.03
N MET A 175 -0.66 -7.11 -16.96
CA MET A 175 -0.31 -6.46 -15.69
C MET A 175 0.01 -7.54 -14.67
N LEU A 176 1.25 -7.53 -14.16
CA LEU A 176 1.69 -8.38 -13.06
C LEU A 176 1.61 -7.60 -11.75
N PHE A 177 0.95 -8.19 -10.78
CA PHE A 177 0.72 -7.61 -9.48
C PHE A 177 1.26 -8.44 -8.34
N VAL A 178 1.64 -7.75 -7.27
CA VAL A 178 1.74 -8.27 -5.91
C VAL A 178 0.98 -7.35 -4.97
N SER A 179 0.47 -7.87 -3.85
CA SER A 179 -0.10 -7.03 -2.81
C SER A 179 0.02 -7.64 -1.43
N GLU A 180 0.09 -6.77 -0.43
CA GLU A 180 0.12 -7.11 0.99
C GLU A 180 -0.91 -6.27 1.74
N GLU A 181 -1.47 -6.79 2.82
CA GLU A 181 -2.37 -6.03 3.69
C GLU A 181 -1.59 -5.02 4.51
N GLN A 182 -2.17 -3.83 4.66
CA GLN A 182 -1.61 -2.85 5.57
C GLN A 182 -2.03 -3.17 7.02
N PRO A 183 -1.10 -3.04 7.99
CA PRO A 183 -1.45 -3.15 9.39
C PRO A 183 -2.50 -2.11 9.78
N GLN A 184 -3.55 -2.52 10.48
CA GLN A 184 -4.61 -1.60 10.94
C GLN A 184 -4.10 -0.49 11.87
N SER A 185 -2.94 -0.65 12.48
CA SER A 185 -2.32 0.34 13.36
C SER A 185 -1.93 1.67 12.65
N PHE A 186 -1.91 1.68 11.32
CA PHE A 186 -1.61 2.87 10.52
C PHE A 186 -2.86 3.57 9.94
N LEU A 187 -4.05 2.99 10.16
CA LEU A 187 -5.33 3.50 9.62
C LEU A 187 -6.10 4.38 10.61
N GLY A 188 -5.48 4.82 11.70
CA GLY A 188 -6.08 5.62 12.78
C GLY A 188 -5.91 7.12 12.65
#